data_dabb7fcf2b616c466524f39b3d2d448d
#
_entry.id   dabb7fcf2b616c466524f39b3d2d448d
#
_cell.length_a   1.000
_cell.length_b   1.000
_cell.length_c   1.000
_cell.angle_alpha   90.00
_cell.angle_beta   90.00
_cell.angle_gamma   90.00
#
_symmetry.space_group_name_H-M   'P 1'
#
loop_
_entity.id
_entity.type
_entity.pdbx_description
1 polymer ?
#
loop_
_entity_poly.entity_id
_entity_poly.type
_entity_poly.pdbx_seq_one_letter_code
_entity_poly.pdbx_strand_id
1 'polypeptide(L)'
;MIRGDQTNALVLKYTIRCVLLFITAFFLACSKPPEKERPVNKSLIVTAGPNVNEYNNGSNPIVIRLYQLSGRSEFEEADFWSIFNNSSEELAGIVVDRRSLSPIYPGESRLVALDIEPEAFYLAAFAEFADYETQNFRDVIVIDEEILDLGVSVSITASGVSVIAKNADGSSSKINDGNRKPKSIAKKVGK
;
A
#
# COMPACT_ATOMS: atom_id res chain seq x y z
N MET A 1 -22.35 49.62 59.61
CA MET A 1 -21.01 49.14 59.24
C MET A 1 -21.09 47.77 58.63
N ILE A 2 -21.72 47.58 57.45
CA ILE A 2 -21.84 46.29 56.74
C ILE A 2 -21.90 46.61 55.24
N ARG A 3 -20.75 46.90 54.60
CA ARG A 3 -20.68 47.11 53.15
C ARG A 3 -19.44 46.51 52.48
N GLY A 4 -18.65 45.73 53.24
CA GLY A 4 -17.39 45.15 52.75
C GLY A 4 -17.47 43.72 52.23
N ASP A 5 -18.52 43.01 52.54
CA ASP A 5 -18.56 41.56 52.31
C ASP A 5 -19.09 41.13 50.92
N GLN A 6 -19.95 41.97 50.32
CA GLN A 6 -20.53 41.66 49.01
C GLN A 6 -19.56 41.88 47.84
N THR A 7 -18.65 42.85 47.95
CA THR A 7 -17.64 43.14 46.94
C THR A 7 -16.58 42.05 46.86
N ASN A 8 -16.16 41.49 48.01
CA ASN A 8 -15.19 40.40 48.04
C ASN A 8 -15.74 39.10 47.44
N ALA A 9 -17.04 38.79 47.65
CA ALA A 9 -17.68 37.61 47.06
C ALA A 9 -17.84 37.74 45.53
N LEU A 10 -18.07 38.93 45.01
CA LEU A 10 -18.14 39.19 43.56
C LEU A 10 -16.76 39.07 42.89
N VAL A 11 -15.74 39.67 43.47
CA VAL A 11 -14.36 39.58 42.98
C VAL A 11 -13.89 38.13 42.97
N LEU A 12 -14.17 37.35 43.99
CA LEU A 12 -13.80 35.93 44.09
C LEU A 12 -14.49 35.09 43.01
N LYS A 13 -15.77 35.36 42.72
CA LYS A 13 -16.50 34.64 41.61
C LYS A 13 -15.92 34.97 40.22
N TYR A 14 -15.52 36.19 39.98
CA TYR A 14 -14.91 36.58 38.71
C TYR A 14 -13.49 36.00 38.54
N THR A 15 -12.69 35.99 39.59
CA THR A 15 -11.35 35.38 39.54
C THR A 15 -11.42 33.86 39.31
N ILE A 16 -12.35 33.14 39.96
CA ILE A 16 -12.54 31.71 39.74
C ILE A 16 -12.99 31.44 38.29
N ARG A 17 -13.90 32.25 37.74
CA ARG A 17 -14.33 32.10 36.33
C ARG A 17 -13.19 32.36 35.33
N CYS A 18 -12.38 33.40 35.55
CA CYS A 18 -11.22 33.68 34.72
C CYS A 18 -10.17 32.55 34.77
N VAL A 19 -9.90 31.99 35.93
CA VAL A 19 -8.98 30.87 36.11
C VAL A 19 -9.51 29.63 35.42
N LEU A 20 -10.80 29.33 35.53
CA LEU A 20 -11.43 28.21 34.84
C LEU A 20 -11.37 28.36 33.29
N LEU A 21 -11.61 29.55 32.76
CA LEU A 21 -11.48 29.86 31.35
C LEU A 21 -10.03 29.74 30.83
N PHE A 22 -9.05 30.14 31.64
CA PHE A 22 -7.63 29.98 31.31
C PHE A 22 -7.21 28.49 31.30
N ILE A 23 -7.71 27.66 32.25
CA ILE A 23 -7.42 26.22 32.28
C ILE A 23 -8.04 25.52 31.07
N THR A 24 -9.26 25.86 30.69
CA THR A 24 -9.89 25.23 29.49
C THR A 24 -9.19 25.63 28.18
N ALA A 25 -8.68 26.87 28.06
CA ALA A 25 -7.89 27.28 26.90
C ALA A 25 -6.55 26.54 26.78
N PHE A 26 -5.95 26.14 27.91
CA PHE A 26 -4.67 25.40 27.90
C PHE A 26 -4.80 23.95 27.41
N PHE A 27 -5.96 23.31 27.60
CA PHE A 27 -6.20 21.95 27.12
C PHE A 27 -6.49 21.87 25.62
N LEU A 28 -6.84 22.96 24.96
CA LEU A 28 -7.11 23.01 23.53
C LEU A 28 -5.86 23.22 22.65
N ALA A 29 -4.72 23.53 23.24
CA ALA A 29 -3.52 23.96 22.51
C ALA A 29 -2.53 22.85 22.15
N CYS A 30 -2.78 21.56 22.50
CA CYS A 30 -1.80 20.47 22.37
C CYS A 30 -2.26 19.28 21.52
N SER A 31 -3.12 19.45 20.53
CA SER A 31 -3.28 18.40 19.51
C SER A 31 -2.49 18.77 18.27
N LYS A 32 -1.21 18.35 18.21
CA LYS A 32 -0.52 18.29 16.91
C LYS A 32 -1.35 17.36 16.01
N PRO A 33 -1.71 17.80 14.78
CA PRO A 33 -2.30 16.88 13.82
C PRO A 33 -1.35 15.68 13.65
N PRO A 34 -1.86 14.46 13.51
CA PRO A 34 -1.01 13.30 13.24
C PRO A 34 -0.15 13.61 12.02
N GLU A 35 1.16 13.46 12.16
CA GLU A 35 2.10 13.62 11.05
C GLU A 35 1.75 12.53 10.03
N LYS A 36 1.38 12.97 8.81
CA LYS A 36 1.05 12.05 7.74
C LYS A 36 2.32 11.25 7.39
N GLU A 37 2.25 9.94 7.56
CA GLU A 37 3.32 9.03 7.19
C GLU A 37 3.67 9.22 5.71
N ARG A 38 4.95 9.13 5.36
CA ARG A 38 5.42 9.36 3.99
C ARG A 38 5.65 8.03 3.29
N PRO A 39 5.40 7.97 1.98
CA PRO A 39 5.76 6.81 1.18
C PRO A 39 7.24 6.46 1.29
N VAL A 40 7.55 5.17 1.19
CA VAL A 40 8.93 4.65 1.20
C VAL A 40 9.31 4.22 -0.20
N ASN A 41 10.37 4.83 -0.77
CA ASN A 41 10.85 4.46 -2.10
C ASN A 41 11.54 3.09 -2.06
N LYS A 42 11.08 2.16 -2.88
CA LYS A 42 11.62 0.80 -3.06
C LYS A 42 11.74 0.49 -4.55
N SER A 43 12.58 -0.47 -4.87
CA SER A 43 12.75 -0.94 -6.23
C SER A 43 12.46 -2.44 -6.33
N LEU A 44 11.76 -2.84 -7.38
CA LEU A 44 11.53 -4.23 -7.70
C LEU A 44 12.00 -4.55 -9.12
N ILE A 45 12.29 -5.82 -9.37
CA ILE A 45 12.67 -6.30 -10.70
C ILE A 45 11.43 -6.95 -11.34
N VAL A 46 11.12 -6.52 -12.57
CA VAL A 46 10.07 -7.13 -13.39
C VAL A 46 10.73 -7.84 -14.56
N THR A 47 10.51 -9.14 -14.69
CA THR A 47 11.15 -9.98 -15.71
C THR A 47 10.10 -10.73 -16.53
N ALA A 48 10.15 -10.59 -17.83
CA ALA A 48 9.35 -11.36 -18.78
C ALA A 48 10.17 -12.54 -19.34
N GLY A 49 9.63 -13.73 -19.29
CA GLY A 49 10.21 -14.91 -19.94
C GLY A 49 10.24 -14.78 -21.46
N PRO A 50 11.05 -15.61 -22.16
CA PRO A 50 11.15 -15.56 -23.61
C PRO A 50 9.85 -15.93 -24.32
N ASN A 51 9.01 -16.77 -23.71
CA ASN A 51 7.76 -17.26 -24.28
C ASN A 51 6.53 -16.63 -23.60
N VAL A 52 6.64 -15.34 -23.23
CA VAL A 52 5.55 -14.62 -22.58
C VAL A 52 4.48 -14.21 -23.59
N ASN A 53 3.21 -14.25 -23.15
CA ASN A 53 2.05 -13.74 -23.91
C ASN A 53 2.03 -14.28 -25.35
N GLU A 54 2.12 -15.61 -25.49
CA GLU A 54 2.10 -16.27 -26.82
C GLU A 54 0.72 -16.11 -27.46
N TYR A 55 0.71 -15.48 -28.63
CA TYR A 55 -0.47 -15.27 -29.46
C TYR A 55 -0.07 -15.20 -30.93
N ASN A 56 -0.87 -15.77 -31.83
CA ASN A 56 -0.58 -15.80 -33.26
C ASN A 56 0.80 -16.39 -33.62
N ASN A 57 1.17 -17.50 -32.95
CA ASN A 57 2.43 -18.23 -33.14
C ASN A 57 3.70 -17.43 -32.80
N GLY A 58 3.61 -16.49 -31.90
CA GLY A 58 4.75 -15.71 -31.40
C GLY A 58 4.55 -15.14 -30.01
N SER A 59 5.67 -14.89 -29.35
CA SER A 59 5.69 -14.19 -28.07
C SER A 59 5.48 -12.69 -28.29
N ASN A 60 4.66 -12.07 -27.48
CA ASN A 60 4.28 -10.68 -27.64
C ASN A 60 4.62 -9.86 -26.37
N PRO A 61 4.83 -8.54 -26.52
CA PRO A 61 4.93 -7.64 -25.37
C PRO A 61 3.68 -7.71 -24.51
N ILE A 62 3.85 -7.49 -23.20
CA ILE A 62 2.76 -7.55 -22.23
C ILE A 62 2.76 -6.32 -21.34
N VAL A 63 1.56 -5.79 -21.06
CA VAL A 63 1.35 -4.72 -20.09
C VAL A 63 1.19 -5.32 -18.69
N ILE A 64 1.91 -4.76 -17.73
CA ILE A 64 1.81 -5.13 -16.32
C ILE A 64 1.29 -3.93 -15.54
N ARG A 65 0.32 -4.16 -14.67
CA ARG A 65 -0.14 -3.20 -13.68
C ARG A 65 0.25 -3.68 -12.29
N LEU A 66 0.90 -2.81 -11.55
CA LEU A 66 1.26 -3.03 -10.15
C LEU A 66 0.23 -2.33 -9.29
N TYR A 67 -0.22 -2.99 -8.25
CA TYR A 67 -1.20 -2.48 -7.29
C TYR A 67 -0.62 -2.52 -5.88
N GLN A 68 -0.83 -1.45 -5.16
CA GLN A 68 -0.64 -1.39 -3.72
C GLN A 68 -2.02 -1.48 -3.08
N LEU A 69 -2.22 -2.46 -2.19
CA LEU A 69 -3.54 -2.79 -1.67
C LEU A 69 -3.55 -2.75 -0.14
N SER A 70 -4.66 -2.28 0.43
CA SER A 70 -4.95 -2.38 1.87
C SER A 70 -5.59 -3.70 2.26
N GLY A 71 -6.18 -4.44 1.32
CA GLY A 71 -6.77 -5.78 1.44
C GLY A 71 -6.39 -6.64 0.25
N ARG A 72 -6.60 -7.97 0.32
CA ARG A 72 -6.22 -8.89 -0.77
C ARG A 72 -7.38 -9.65 -1.38
N SER A 73 -8.39 -9.97 -0.57
CA SER A 73 -9.46 -10.90 -0.96
C SER A 73 -10.18 -10.45 -2.22
N GLU A 74 -10.56 -9.18 -2.27
CA GLU A 74 -11.28 -8.59 -3.39
C GLU A 74 -10.47 -8.63 -4.69
N PHE A 75 -9.14 -8.48 -4.58
CA PHE A 75 -8.24 -8.58 -5.75
C PHE A 75 -8.07 -10.04 -6.22
N GLU A 76 -7.98 -10.98 -5.28
CA GLU A 76 -7.85 -12.41 -5.58
C GLU A 76 -9.13 -13.01 -6.17
N GLU A 77 -10.30 -12.48 -5.79
CA GLU A 77 -11.60 -12.95 -6.26
C GLU A 77 -12.06 -12.26 -7.55
N ALA A 78 -11.53 -11.06 -7.86
CA ALA A 78 -11.93 -10.30 -9.04
C ALA A 78 -11.63 -11.05 -10.34
N ASP A 79 -12.55 -11.00 -11.29
CA ASP A 79 -12.31 -11.52 -12.64
C ASP A 79 -11.38 -10.59 -13.45
N PHE A 80 -10.88 -11.10 -14.59
CA PHE A 80 -9.96 -10.36 -15.46
C PHE A 80 -10.52 -9.00 -15.87
N TRP A 81 -11.78 -8.96 -16.31
CA TRP A 81 -12.36 -7.73 -16.84
C TRP A 81 -12.65 -6.71 -15.77
N SER A 82 -12.98 -7.14 -14.56
CA SER A 82 -13.15 -6.26 -13.39
C SER A 82 -11.86 -5.52 -13.07
N ILE A 83 -10.71 -6.21 -13.09
CA ILE A 83 -9.39 -5.59 -12.89
C ILE A 83 -9.00 -4.75 -14.10
N PHE A 84 -9.17 -5.29 -15.31
CA PHE A 84 -8.78 -4.61 -16.56
C PHE A 84 -9.49 -3.28 -16.73
N ASN A 85 -10.82 -3.25 -16.54
CA ASN A 85 -11.65 -2.05 -16.70
C ASN A 85 -11.71 -1.18 -15.44
N ASN A 86 -11.18 -1.62 -14.31
CA ASN A 86 -11.34 -0.99 -12.99
C ASN A 86 -12.83 -0.73 -12.65
N SER A 87 -13.67 -1.72 -12.91
CA SER A 87 -15.13 -1.59 -12.82
C SER A 87 -15.72 -2.09 -11.50
N SER A 88 -14.93 -2.73 -10.62
CA SER A 88 -15.39 -3.19 -9.31
C SER A 88 -15.24 -2.11 -8.25
N GLU A 89 -16.34 -1.77 -7.56
CA GLU A 89 -16.33 -0.83 -6.43
C GLU A 89 -15.59 -1.44 -5.22
N GLU A 90 -15.74 -2.74 -5.00
CA GLU A 90 -15.06 -3.47 -3.92
C GLU A 90 -13.55 -3.41 -4.13
N LEU A 91 -13.08 -3.63 -5.36
CA LEU A 91 -11.67 -3.52 -5.70
C LEU A 91 -11.17 -2.09 -5.51
N ALA A 92 -11.94 -1.08 -5.93
CA ALA A 92 -11.59 0.33 -5.75
C ALA A 92 -11.44 0.69 -4.26
N GLY A 93 -12.21 0.05 -3.37
CA GLY A 93 -12.15 0.27 -1.91
C GLY A 93 -10.83 -0.19 -1.26
N ILE A 94 -10.10 -1.11 -1.86
CA ILE A 94 -8.83 -1.65 -1.32
C ILE A 94 -7.59 -1.15 -2.04
N VAL A 95 -7.73 -0.53 -3.22
CA VAL A 95 -6.59 0.01 -3.99
C VAL A 95 -6.09 1.29 -3.35
N VAL A 96 -4.86 1.26 -2.82
CA VAL A 96 -4.16 2.41 -2.25
C VAL A 96 -3.45 3.20 -3.35
N ASP A 97 -2.71 2.49 -4.22
CA ASP A 97 -2.05 3.06 -5.39
C ASP A 97 -2.00 2.04 -6.54
N ARG A 98 -1.89 2.55 -7.76
CA ARG A 98 -1.79 1.73 -8.96
C ARG A 98 -0.85 2.35 -9.97
N ARG A 99 0.01 1.51 -10.55
CA ARG A 99 0.93 1.92 -11.61
C ARG A 99 0.87 0.97 -12.79
N SER A 100 0.56 1.48 -13.97
CA SER A 100 0.69 0.74 -15.23
C SER A 100 2.10 0.94 -15.79
N LEU A 101 2.76 -0.14 -16.13
CA LEU A 101 4.08 -0.11 -16.77
C LEU A 101 3.91 -0.03 -18.29
N SER A 102 4.89 0.59 -18.97
CA SER A 102 5.01 0.44 -20.42
C SER A 102 5.21 -1.05 -20.78
N PRO A 103 4.78 -1.50 -21.96
CA PRO A 103 4.89 -2.90 -22.34
C PRO A 103 6.30 -3.45 -22.11
N ILE A 104 6.38 -4.67 -21.60
CA ILE A 104 7.61 -5.41 -21.35
C ILE A 104 7.75 -6.46 -22.46
N TYR A 105 8.91 -6.51 -23.10
CA TYR A 105 9.16 -7.42 -24.22
C TYR A 105 9.59 -8.81 -23.72
N PRO A 106 9.34 -9.86 -24.53
CA PRO A 106 9.83 -11.22 -24.23
C PRO A 106 11.34 -11.21 -23.95
N GLY A 107 11.75 -11.83 -22.84
CA GLY A 107 13.14 -11.86 -22.37
C GLY A 107 13.65 -10.61 -21.69
N GLU A 108 12.85 -9.56 -21.58
CA GLU A 108 13.26 -8.30 -20.92
C GLU A 108 13.22 -8.41 -19.40
N SER A 109 14.18 -7.75 -18.75
CA SER A 109 14.20 -7.52 -17.32
C SER A 109 14.37 -6.03 -17.05
N ARG A 110 13.54 -5.47 -16.15
CA ARG A 110 13.48 -4.03 -15.86
C ARG A 110 13.43 -3.76 -14.38
N LEU A 111 14.23 -2.79 -13.92
CA LEU A 111 14.11 -2.26 -12.57
C LEU A 111 13.01 -1.18 -12.53
N VAL A 112 12.09 -1.32 -11.59
CA VAL A 112 10.96 -0.41 -11.40
C VAL A 112 11.02 0.17 -9.98
N ALA A 113 11.14 1.49 -9.87
CA ALA A 113 11.04 2.18 -8.60
C ALA A 113 9.56 2.41 -8.25
N LEU A 114 9.18 2.15 -7.02
CA LEU A 114 7.85 2.40 -6.46
C LEU A 114 7.97 3.19 -5.16
N ASP A 115 7.09 4.15 -4.99
CA ASP A 115 6.84 4.77 -3.70
C ASP A 115 5.75 3.96 -3.02
N ILE A 116 6.12 3.24 -1.96
CA ILE A 116 5.21 2.37 -1.22
C ILE A 116 4.46 3.22 -0.19
N GLU A 117 3.16 3.26 -0.35
CA GLU A 117 2.27 4.01 0.54
C GLU A 117 2.16 3.33 1.91
N PRO A 118 2.06 4.11 3.01
CA PRO A 118 1.99 3.58 4.37
C PRO A 118 0.79 2.66 4.62
N GLU A 119 -0.30 2.88 3.90
CA GLU A 119 -1.54 2.11 3.99
C GLU A 119 -1.52 0.83 3.14
N ALA A 120 -0.45 0.60 2.37
CA ALA A 120 -0.28 -0.60 1.56
C ALA A 120 0.24 -1.76 2.41
N PHE A 121 -0.50 -2.85 2.45
CA PHE A 121 -0.12 -4.10 3.12
C PHE A 121 0.18 -5.22 2.13
N TYR A 122 -0.22 -5.05 0.88
CA TYR A 122 -0.02 -6.04 -0.18
C TYR A 122 0.47 -5.37 -1.44
N LEU A 123 1.32 -6.09 -2.16
CA LEU A 123 1.75 -5.77 -3.51
C LEU A 123 1.19 -6.82 -4.45
N ALA A 124 0.47 -6.36 -5.47
CA ALA A 124 -0.11 -7.22 -6.47
C ALA A 124 0.37 -6.85 -7.87
N ALA A 125 0.40 -7.85 -8.74
CA ALA A 125 0.63 -7.68 -10.16
C ALA A 125 -0.55 -8.24 -10.95
N PHE A 126 -0.96 -7.51 -11.98
CA PHE A 126 -1.92 -7.92 -12.98
C PHE A 126 -1.26 -7.83 -14.36
N ALA A 127 -1.35 -8.90 -15.14
CA ALA A 127 -0.76 -9.01 -16.46
C ALA A 127 -1.86 -9.13 -17.52
N GLU A 128 -1.79 -8.28 -18.57
CA GLU A 128 -2.78 -8.22 -19.63
C GLU A 128 -2.48 -9.28 -20.70
N PHE A 129 -2.65 -10.56 -20.35
CA PHE A 129 -2.46 -11.66 -21.27
C PHE A 129 -3.52 -11.68 -22.37
N ALA A 130 -3.11 -11.98 -23.60
CA ALA A 130 -4.03 -12.19 -24.72
C ALA A 130 -4.93 -13.41 -24.50
N ASP A 131 -4.37 -14.47 -23.88
CA ASP A 131 -5.10 -15.69 -23.47
C ASP A 131 -5.25 -15.76 -21.95
N TYR A 132 -5.96 -14.77 -21.39
CA TYR A 132 -6.17 -14.64 -19.95
C TYR A 132 -6.98 -15.80 -19.33
N GLU A 133 -7.73 -16.55 -20.13
CA GLU A 133 -8.57 -17.64 -19.65
C GLU A 133 -7.74 -18.85 -19.19
N THR A 134 -6.57 -19.07 -19.80
CA THR A 134 -5.70 -20.21 -19.50
C THR A 134 -4.49 -19.83 -18.64
N GLN A 135 -4.23 -18.54 -18.44
CA GLN A 135 -3.04 -18.05 -17.76
C GLN A 135 -3.39 -17.39 -16.42
N ASN A 136 -2.47 -17.52 -15.47
CA ASN A 136 -2.61 -16.83 -14.19
C ASN A 136 -2.32 -15.34 -14.36
N PHE A 137 -3.35 -14.52 -14.58
CA PHE A 137 -3.23 -13.13 -14.92
C PHE A 137 -2.97 -12.20 -13.72
N ARG A 138 -3.03 -12.70 -12.49
CA ARG A 138 -2.79 -11.91 -11.27
C ARG A 138 -2.05 -12.70 -10.21
N ASP A 139 -1.34 -11.98 -9.35
CA ASP A 139 -0.76 -12.53 -8.14
C ASP A 139 -0.60 -11.43 -7.08
N VAL A 140 -0.59 -11.82 -5.81
CA VAL A 140 -0.52 -10.91 -4.68
C VAL A 140 0.34 -11.49 -3.56
N ILE A 141 1.16 -10.64 -2.92
CA ILE A 141 1.90 -11.02 -1.71
C ILE A 141 1.68 -9.96 -0.62
N VAL A 142 1.83 -10.39 0.63
CA VAL A 142 1.96 -9.45 1.75
C VAL A 142 3.30 -8.71 1.64
N ILE A 143 3.31 -7.44 2.00
CA ILE A 143 4.55 -6.65 2.09
C ILE A 143 4.68 -6.05 3.49
N ASP A 144 5.91 -5.98 3.94
CA ASP A 144 6.37 -5.23 5.11
C ASP A 144 7.79 -4.70 4.83
N GLU A 145 8.34 -3.94 5.75
CA GLU A 145 9.68 -3.34 5.58
C GLU A 145 10.76 -4.41 5.35
N GLU A 146 10.69 -5.54 6.07
CA GLU A 146 11.64 -6.65 5.94
C GLU A 146 11.61 -7.28 4.55
N ILE A 147 10.41 -7.59 4.04
CA ILE A 147 10.21 -8.18 2.70
C ILE A 147 10.71 -7.23 1.61
N LEU A 148 10.38 -5.95 1.74
CA LEU A 148 10.78 -4.94 0.77
C LEU A 148 12.29 -4.70 0.78
N ASP A 149 12.96 -4.81 1.94
CA ASP A 149 14.42 -4.67 2.06
C ASP A 149 15.17 -5.88 1.51
N LEU A 150 14.65 -7.09 1.68
CA LEU A 150 15.18 -8.31 1.07
C LEU A 150 15.01 -8.30 -0.45
N GLY A 151 13.98 -7.65 -0.94
CA GLY A 151 13.69 -7.43 -2.35
C GLY A 151 12.51 -8.24 -2.85
N VAL A 152 11.74 -7.61 -3.73
CA VAL A 152 10.59 -8.19 -4.41
C VAL A 152 10.84 -8.22 -5.90
N SER A 153 10.37 -9.26 -6.57
CA SER A 153 10.39 -9.39 -8.02
C SER A 153 9.04 -9.83 -8.58
N VAL A 154 8.75 -9.39 -9.79
CA VAL A 154 7.60 -9.84 -10.57
C VAL A 154 8.13 -10.66 -11.75
N SER A 155 7.70 -11.91 -11.84
CA SER A 155 8.07 -12.83 -12.92
C SER A 155 6.85 -13.09 -13.80
N ILE A 156 6.99 -12.90 -15.08
CA ILE A 156 5.95 -13.18 -16.08
C ILE A 156 6.45 -14.31 -16.97
N THR A 157 5.70 -15.38 -17.05
CA THR A 157 6.01 -16.58 -17.83
C THR A 157 4.87 -16.91 -18.81
N ALA A 158 5.03 -17.95 -19.59
CA ALA A 158 3.96 -18.47 -20.45
C ALA A 158 2.73 -18.95 -19.64
N SER A 159 2.91 -19.33 -18.36
CA SER A 159 1.82 -19.81 -17.49
C SER A 159 1.15 -18.71 -16.65
N GLY A 160 1.73 -17.51 -16.60
CA GLY A 160 1.14 -16.43 -15.84
C GLY A 160 2.16 -15.50 -15.15
N VAL A 161 1.64 -14.62 -14.32
CA VAL A 161 2.39 -13.68 -13.49
C VAL A 161 2.54 -14.20 -12.07
N SER A 162 3.70 -13.92 -11.45
CA SER A 162 3.98 -14.21 -10.05
C SER A 162 4.72 -13.06 -9.39
N VAL A 163 4.33 -12.72 -8.17
CA VAL A 163 5.05 -11.78 -7.30
C VAL A 163 5.82 -12.61 -6.27
N ILE A 164 7.12 -12.39 -6.18
CA ILE A 164 8.03 -13.25 -5.42
C ILE A 164 8.90 -12.36 -4.52
N ALA A 165 8.98 -12.71 -3.24
CA ALA A 165 9.93 -12.10 -2.33
C ALA A 165 11.19 -12.93 -2.20
N LYS A 166 12.32 -12.27 -1.96
CA LYS A 166 13.56 -12.94 -1.59
C LYS A 166 13.53 -13.30 -0.12
N ASN A 167 14.09 -14.45 0.21
CA ASN A 167 14.33 -14.87 1.58
C ASN A 167 15.69 -14.36 2.07
N ALA A 168 15.90 -14.38 3.39
CA ALA A 168 17.17 -13.99 4.00
C ALA A 168 18.37 -14.86 3.55
N ASP A 169 18.14 -16.07 3.07
CA ASP A 169 19.16 -16.97 2.48
C ASP A 169 19.45 -16.69 1.00
N GLY A 170 18.81 -15.65 0.43
CA GLY A 170 18.95 -15.29 -0.98
C GLY A 170 18.11 -16.14 -1.94
N SER A 171 17.41 -17.17 -1.47
CA SER A 171 16.46 -17.90 -2.29
C SER A 171 15.21 -17.06 -2.56
N SER A 172 14.56 -17.31 -3.68
CA SER A 172 13.28 -16.65 -4.02
C SER A 172 12.15 -17.64 -3.78
N SER A 173 11.16 -17.26 -2.98
CA SER A 173 9.98 -18.08 -2.78
C SER A 173 8.72 -17.25 -2.77
N LYS A 174 7.61 -17.87 -3.14
CA LYS A 174 6.29 -17.32 -2.85
C LYS A 174 6.11 -17.38 -1.33
N ILE A 175 5.98 -16.22 -0.69
CA ILE A 175 5.75 -16.18 0.75
C ILE A 175 4.44 -16.88 1.04
N ASN A 176 4.50 -17.87 1.94
CA ASN A 176 3.29 -18.55 2.40
C ASN A 176 2.56 -17.62 3.38
N ASP A 177 1.65 -16.80 2.85
CA ASP A 177 0.95 -15.73 3.57
C ASP A 177 -0.04 -16.23 4.63
N GLY A 178 -0.29 -17.54 4.73
CA GLY A 178 -1.35 -18.08 5.58
C GLY A 178 -1.26 -17.73 7.06
N ASN A 179 -0.14 -17.13 7.51
CA ASN A 179 0.08 -16.82 8.93
C ASN A 179 0.73 -15.44 9.21
N ARG A 180 1.05 -14.64 8.18
CA ARG A 180 1.62 -13.30 8.38
C ARG A 180 0.50 -12.26 8.51
N LYS A 181 0.45 -11.59 9.66
CA LYS A 181 -0.39 -10.40 9.82
C LYS A 181 0.30 -9.21 9.15
N PRO A 182 -0.43 -8.42 8.33
CA PRO A 182 0.10 -7.19 7.75
C PRO A 182 0.66 -6.26 8.83
N LYS A 183 1.82 -5.67 8.55
CA LYS A 183 2.42 -4.65 9.42
C LYS A 183 2.55 -3.35 8.61
N SER A 184 2.21 -2.22 9.23
CA SER A 184 2.42 -0.90 8.60
C SER A 184 3.91 -0.69 8.28
N ILE A 185 4.18 -0.16 7.08
CA ILE A 185 5.52 0.13 6.55
C ILE A 185 6.02 1.51 7.01
N ALA A 186 5.29 2.17 7.90
CA ALA A 186 5.58 3.51 8.37
C ALA A 186 6.98 3.63 8.98
N LYS A 187 7.82 4.42 8.36
CA LYS A 187 9.09 4.84 8.92
C LYS A 187 8.83 5.73 10.12
N LYS A 188 9.08 5.22 11.34
CA LYS A 188 9.16 6.09 12.54
C LYS A 188 10.22 7.14 12.27
N VAL A 189 9.79 8.38 12.04
CA VAL A 189 10.72 9.52 12.01
C VAL A 189 11.32 9.61 13.39
N GLY A 190 12.60 9.23 13.50
CA GLY A 190 13.37 9.38 14.74
C GLY A 190 13.40 10.84 15.17
N LYS A 191 13.28 11.03 16.48
CA LYS A 191 13.47 12.33 17.15
C LYS A 191 14.85 12.87 16.91
#